data_187054d7411fa8fccb1964e14b20d7fe
#
_entry.id   187054d7411fa8fccb1964e14b20d7fe
#
_cell.length_a   1.000
_cell.length_b   1.000
_cell.length_c   1.000
_cell.angle_alpha   90.00
_cell.angle_beta   90.00
_cell.angle_gamma   90.00
#
_symmetry.space_group_name_H-M   'P 1'
#
loop_
_entity.id
_entity.type
_entity.pdbx_description
1 polymer ?
#
loop_
_entity_poly.entity_id
_entity_poly.type
_entity_poly.pdbx_seq_one_letter_code
_entity_poly.pdbx_strand_id
1 'polypeptide(L)'
;MTSSDLRPDQPRIGVDEWVASVEDKREQYRGPIGRVRRAWDEAPPWARLLVFVVPAAIFPLVTTEGNLFRYGLITLVYALLGLGLNVTVGFAGLLDLGYIAFFGFGAYTYGFLASGHSGRHWVAELAIPVAIAVAALVGLIVGFPSRRLVGDYLAIVTLFFGQAFVVFVNNANRIDFPFIGHTDLTGGANGLDNIDPLNVFGWVVNTTKEYYWFTLGAFVLVLVLLYFISESRTGRAWKALREDPLAAEVMSMPVNRLKLLAFVFGAAIAGFAGAIYGAVQTGAFPGDFDVGLLITVYAIVILGGAGSLAGVIIGALIVNGVPELLRDSNEAEWVFYTAVVLLLLTQLRPWIRVAVVALGTLALGFVLHVLADGVWDRWTAGSPNEGALAHWVSHWMLLPTGATQIANWAYALLIAAILVLTLVRGWWRTLLLIPTIWLGAFVWENLLVEQTAGATRFLLLGALLVVLMNARPQGLFGTARVEIV
;
A
#
# COMPACT_ATOMS: atom_id res chain seq x y z
N MET A 1 38.19 -12.60 34.91
CA MET A 1 36.85 -12.01 34.93
C MET A 1 36.13 -12.50 33.70
N THR A 2 35.20 -13.41 33.88
CA THR A 2 34.42 -14.00 32.78
C THR A 2 33.27 -13.07 32.41
N SER A 3 32.89 -13.01 31.15
CA SER A 3 31.91 -12.11 30.52
C SER A 3 30.48 -12.19 31.08
N SER A 4 30.25 -12.92 32.15
CA SER A 4 28.95 -13.16 32.79
C SER A 4 28.59 -12.20 33.96
N ASP A 5 29.51 -11.32 34.38
CA ASP A 5 29.32 -10.53 35.61
C ASP A 5 28.88 -9.05 35.40
N LEU A 6 28.60 -8.66 34.16
CA LEU A 6 28.18 -7.30 33.86
C LEU A 6 26.65 -7.21 33.81
N ARG A 7 26.09 -6.36 34.69
CA ARG A 7 24.66 -6.00 34.68
C ARG A 7 24.30 -5.33 33.31
N PRO A 8 23.11 -5.61 32.76
CA PRO A 8 22.72 -5.11 31.45
C PRO A 8 22.67 -3.58 31.30
N ASP A 9 22.69 -2.83 32.39
CA ASP A 9 22.51 -1.37 32.44
C ASP A 9 23.80 -0.56 32.63
N GLN A 10 24.98 -1.18 32.59
CA GLN A 10 26.23 -0.43 32.67
C GLN A 10 26.70 -0.02 31.27
N PRO A 11 27.01 1.27 31.01
CA PRO A 11 27.60 1.71 29.78
C PRO A 11 28.90 0.97 29.55
N ARG A 12 29.01 0.24 28.43
CA ARG A 12 30.18 -0.52 28.00
C ARG A 12 31.27 0.45 27.56
N ILE A 13 32.03 0.97 28.51
CA ILE A 13 33.19 1.82 28.18
C ILE A 13 34.27 0.92 27.54
N GLY A 14 34.64 1.21 26.27
CA GLY A 14 35.72 0.53 25.57
C GLY A 14 35.29 -0.60 24.63
N VAL A 15 34.00 -0.78 24.34
CA VAL A 15 33.53 -1.64 23.25
C VAL A 15 33.42 -0.78 22.01
N ASP A 16 34.23 -1.04 20.97
CA ASP A 16 34.12 -0.37 19.70
C ASP A 16 32.71 -0.47 19.17
N GLU A 17 32.12 0.63 18.64
CA GLU A 17 30.78 0.67 18.02
C GLU A 17 30.61 -0.45 16.99
N TRP A 18 31.70 -0.84 16.32
CA TRP A 18 31.75 -1.96 15.40
C TRP A 18 31.42 -3.30 16.06
N VAL A 19 31.97 -3.58 17.25
CA VAL A 19 31.72 -4.82 18.00
C VAL A 19 30.28 -4.86 18.50
N ALA A 20 29.75 -3.75 19.00
CA ALA A 20 28.35 -3.63 19.38
C ALA A 20 27.41 -3.87 18.17
N SER A 21 27.71 -3.30 17.01
CA SER A 21 26.94 -3.50 15.78
C SER A 21 26.96 -4.95 15.26
N VAL A 22 28.07 -5.67 15.47
CA VAL A 22 28.20 -7.09 15.10
C VAL A 22 27.44 -7.99 16.08
N GLU A 23 27.44 -7.67 17.38
CA GLU A 23 26.65 -8.39 18.39
C GLU A 23 25.15 -8.19 18.16
N ASP A 24 24.69 -6.98 17.90
CA ASP A 24 23.29 -6.68 17.54
C ASP A 24 22.84 -7.42 16.28
N LYS A 25 23.69 -7.51 15.26
CA LYS A 25 23.40 -8.33 14.07
C LYS A 25 23.28 -9.82 14.41
N ARG A 26 24.11 -10.36 15.29
CA ARG A 26 24.04 -11.77 15.72
C ARG A 26 22.74 -12.06 16.48
N GLU A 27 22.25 -11.14 17.28
CA GLU A 27 20.96 -11.30 17.98
C GLU A 27 19.78 -11.27 17.02
N GLN A 28 19.82 -10.41 15.99
CA GLN A 28 18.79 -10.33 14.95
C GLN A 28 18.63 -11.62 14.13
N TYR A 29 19.68 -12.46 14.05
CA TYR A 29 19.65 -13.69 13.26
C TYR A 29 19.27 -14.95 14.06
N ARG A 30 18.72 -14.81 15.28
CA ARG A 30 18.22 -15.95 16.06
C ARG A 30 16.83 -16.39 15.61
N GLY A 31 16.62 -17.72 15.52
CA GLY A 31 15.33 -18.32 15.15
C GLY A 31 15.11 -18.48 13.62
N PRO A 32 13.94 -19.01 13.20
CA PRO A 32 13.66 -19.28 11.79
C PRO A 32 13.55 -17.99 10.95
N ILE A 33 13.00 -16.93 11.51
CA ILE A 33 12.88 -15.61 10.84
C ILE A 33 14.28 -15.00 10.68
N GLY A 34 15.16 -15.14 11.67
CA GLY A 34 16.54 -14.70 11.57
C GLY A 34 17.33 -15.38 10.48
N ARG A 35 17.10 -16.67 10.24
CA ARG A 35 17.74 -17.42 9.12
C ARG A 35 17.31 -16.90 7.75
N VAL A 36 16.01 -16.61 7.58
CA VAL A 36 15.48 -16.01 6.34
C VAL A 36 16.09 -14.61 6.11
N ARG A 37 16.16 -13.79 7.16
CA ARG A 37 16.75 -12.45 7.09
C ARG A 37 18.23 -12.51 6.74
N ARG A 38 18.98 -13.44 7.35
CA ARG A 38 20.40 -13.65 7.02
C ARG A 38 20.58 -14.08 5.57
N ALA A 39 19.80 -15.05 5.09
CA ALA A 39 19.83 -15.48 3.70
C ALA A 39 19.51 -14.33 2.72
N TRP A 40 18.59 -13.42 3.12
CA TRP A 40 18.28 -12.23 2.35
C TRP A 40 19.44 -11.23 2.32
N ASP A 41 20.08 -10.97 3.46
CA ASP A 41 21.19 -10.01 3.57
C ASP A 41 22.47 -10.53 2.89
N GLU A 42 22.70 -11.84 2.86
CA GLU A 42 23.82 -12.50 2.18
C GLU A 42 23.55 -12.72 0.67
N ALA A 43 22.28 -12.66 0.23
CA ALA A 43 21.92 -12.90 -1.17
C ALA A 43 22.48 -11.79 -2.10
N PRO A 44 23.03 -12.16 -3.26
CA PRO A 44 23.47 -11.17 -4.24
C PRO A 44 22.29 -10.35 -4.76
N PRO A 45 22.51 -9.10 -5.21
CA PRO A 45 21.43 -8.18 -5.61
C PRO A 45 20.48 -8.76 -6.66
N TRP A 46 21.02 -9.47 -7.66
CA TRP A 46 20.20 -10.09 -8.70
C TRP A 46 19.27 -11.19 -8.13
N ALA A 47 19.70 -11.93 -7.10
CA ALA A 47 18.86 -12.93 -6.47
C ALA A 47 17.71 -12.30 -5.68
N ARG A 48 17.94 -11.16 -5.02
CA ARG A 48 16.89 -10.39 -4.34
C ARG A 48 15.85 -9.88 -5.34
N LEU A 49 16.27 -9.42 -6.52
CA LEU A 49 15.35 -9.02 -7.59
C LEU A 49 14.53 -10.19 -8.11
N LEU A 50 15.15 -11.35 -8.33
CA LEU A 50 14.47 -12.56 -8.81
C LEU A 50 13.38 -13.05 -7.85
N VAL A 51 13.53 -12.87 -6.55
CA VAL A 51 12.49 -13.23 -5.55
C VAL A 51 11.16 -12.52 -5.82
N PHE A 52 11.18 -11.32 -6.40
CA PHE A 52 9.97 -10.58 -6.76
C PHE A 52 9.55 -10.80 -8.21
N VAL A 53 10.51 -10.83 -9.12
CA VAL A 53 10.24 -10.92 -10.56
C VAL A 53 9.73 -12.30 -10.96
N VAL A 54 10.30 -13.39 -10.39
CA VAL A 54 9.90 -14.75 -10.75
C VAL A 54 8.44 -15.06 -10.37
N PRO A 55 7.97 -14.80 -9.13
CA PRO A 55 6.55 -14.97 -8.80
C PRO A 55 5.63 -14.09 -9.65
N ALA A 56 6.03 -12.83 -9.91
CA ALA A 56 5.26 -11.94 -10.77
C ALA A 56 5.19 -12.45 -12.22
N ALA A 57 6.26 -13.06 -12.75
CA ALA A 57 6.27 -13.66 -14.09
C ALA A 57 5.43 -14.95 -14.17
N ILE A 58 5.34 -15.72 -13.10
CA ILE A 58 4.51 -16.93 -13.05
C ILE A 58 3.02 -16.60 -12.88
N PHE A 59 2.69 -15.50 -12.20
CA PHE A 59 1.34 -15.12 -11.85
C PHE A 59 0.33 -15.13 -13.01
N PRO A 60 0.62 -14.56 -14.21
CA PRO A 60 -0.30 -14.57 -15.35
C PRO A 60 -0.54 -15.94 -15.98
N LEU A 61 0.29 -16.95 -15.63
CA LEU A 61 0.15 -18.33 -16.13
C LEU A 61 -0.85 -19.14 -15.30
N VAL A 62 -1.04 -18.77 -14.02
CA VAL A 62 -1.83 -19.53 -13.05
C VAL A 62 -3.19 -18.86 -12.78
N THR A 63 -3.34 -17.57 -13.11
CA THR A 63 -4.46 -16.73 -12.66
C THR A 63 -5.44 -16.43 -13.81
N THR A 64 -6.73 -16.23 -13.47
CA THR A 64 -7.76 -15.78 -14.42
C THR A 64 -7.55 -14.32 -14.82
N GLU A 65 -8.10 -13.89 -15.96
CA GLU A 65 -7.90 -12.51 -16.47
C GLU A 65 -8.42 -11.44 -15.52
N GLY A 66 -9.56 -11.68 -14.86
CA GLY A 66 -10.11 -10.74 -13.87
C GLY A 66 -9.21 -10.55 -12.66
N ASN A 67 -8.69 -11.65 -12.13
CA ASN A 67 -7.74 -11.61 -10.99
C ASN A 67 -6.38 -11.06 -11.43
N LEU A 68 -5.95 -11.35 -12.67
CA LEU A 68 -4.72 -10.78 -13.21
C LEU A 68 -4.80 -9.26 -13.30
N PHE A 69 -5.92 -8.70 -13.70
CA PHE A 69 -6.15 -7.25 -13.74
C PHE A 69 -6.06 -6.64 -12.33
N ARG A 70 -6.82 -7.19 -11.39
CA ARG A 70 -6.99 -6.62 -10.04
C ARG A 70 -5.77 -6.80 -9.16
N TYR A 71 -5.31 -8.05 -9.02
CA TYR A 71 -4.19 -8.39 -8.13
C TYR A 71 -2.83 -8.18 -8.78
N GLY A 72 -2.74 -8.33 -10.10
CA GLY A 72 -1.48 -8.25 -10.83
C GLY A 72 -1.21 -6.84 -11.37
N LEU A 73 -1.99 -6.44 -12.37
CA LEU A 73 -1.73 -5.23 -13.16
C LEU A 73 -1.81 -3.96 -12.31
N ILE A 74 -2.88 -3.78 -11.54
CA ILE A 74 -3.05 -2.61 -10.67
C ILE A 74 -1.98 -2.57 -9.57
N THR A 75 -1.61 -3.72 -9.00
CA THR A 75 -0.51 -3.79 -8.02
C THR A 75 0.83 -3.34 -8.61
N LEU A 76 1.12 -3.72 -9.87
CA LEU A 76 2.35 -3.28 -10.54
C LEU A 76 2.36 -1.76 -10.79
N VAL A 77 1.21 -1.17 -11.16
CA VAL A 77 1.08 0.29 -11.31
C VAL A 77 1.29 0.99 -9.97
N TYR A 78 0.69 0.48 -8.90
CA TYR A 78 0.87 1.05 -7.55
C TYR A 78 2.29 0.83 -7.02
N ALA A 79 2.93 -0.28 -7.36
CA ALA A 79 4.34 -0.50 -7.05
C ALA A 79 5.24 0.50 -7.79
N LEU A 80 4.98 0.79 -9.07
CA LEU A 80 5.69 1.84 -9.83
C LEU A 80 5.52 3.21 -9.17
N LEU A 81 4.28 3.58 -8.79
CA LEU A 81 4.00 4.81 -8.06
C LEU A 81 4.74 4.86 -6.72
N GLY A 82 4.67 3.78 -5.96
CA GLY A 82 5.36 3.67 -4.67
C GLY A 82 6.89 3.77 -4.84
N LEU A 83 7.47 3.19 -5.89
CA LEU A 83 8.90 3.29 -6.18
C LEU A 83 9.31 4.73 -6.51
N GLY A 84 8.50 5.46 -7.28
CA GLY A 84 8.76 6.87 -7.57
C GLY A 84 8.63 7.76 -6.33
N LEU A 85 7.58 7.57 -5.50
CA LEU A 85 7.44 8.28 -4.22
C LEU A 85 8.59 7.93 -3.25
N ASN A 86 9.08 6.70 -3.29
CA ASN A 86 10.22 6.29 -2.48
C ASN A 86 11.53 7.02 -2.82
N VAL A 87 11.64 7.60 -4.01
CA VAL A 87 12.80 8.48 -4.34
C VAL A 87 12.73 9.78 -3.53
N THR A 88 11.57 10.44 -3.50
CA THR A 88 11.41 11.71 -2.79
C THR A 88 11.34 11.52 -1.28
N VAL A 89 10.47 10.63 -0.80
CA VAL A 89 10.23 10.40 0.63
C VAL A 89 11.25 9.44 1.23
N GLY A 90 11.52 8.34 0.55
CA GLY A 90 12.35 7.26 1.07
C GLY A 90 13.84 7.54 0.99
N PHE A 91 14.36 8.00 -0.15
CA PHE A 91 15.79 8.26 -0.31
C PHE A 91 16.19 9.67 0.12
N ALA A 92 15.44 10.70 -0.33
CA ALA A 92 15.79 12.09 -0.06
C ALA A 92 15.16 12.68 1.21
N GLY A 93 14.19 12.01 1.83
CA GLY A 93 13.52 12.44 3.06
C GLY A 93 12.62 13.67 2.87
N LEU A 94 12.10 13.90 1.65
CA LEU A 94 11.27 15.05 1.31
C LEU A 94 9.79 14.64 1.36
N LEU A 95 8.99 15.30 2.19
CA LEU A 95 7.56 15.04 2.29
C LEU A 95 6.83 15.71 1.13
N ASP A 96 6.50 14.93 0.09
CA ASP A 96 5.83 15.41 -1.13
C ASP A 96 4.37 14.92 -1.17
N LEU A 97 3.45 15.76 -0.70
CA LEU A 97 2.01 15.47 -0.70
C LEU A 97 1.32 15.86 -2.03
N GLY A 98 2.04 16.38 -2.99
CA GLY A 98 1.54 16.68 -4.35
C GLY A 98 1.89 15.61 -5.39
N TYR A 99 2.49 14.51 -4.96
CA TYR A 99 3.03 13.48 -5.83
C TYR A 99 2.05 12.92 -6.87
N ILE A 100 0.77 12.80 -6.50
CA ILE A 100 -0.27 12.27 -7.41
C ILE A 100 -0.53 13.19 -8.61
N ALA A 101 -0.27 14.50 -8.49
CA ALA A 101 -0.38 15.39 -9.63
C ALA A 101 0.59 15.00 -10.77
N PHE A 102 1.82 14.56 -10.47
CA PHE A 102 2.77 14.11 -11.50
C PHE A 102 2.29 12.85 -12.21
N PHE A 103 1.65 11.94 -11.46
CA PHE A 103 0.98 10.77 -12.04
C PHE A 103 -0.15 11.19 -12.97
N GLY A 104 -0.99 12.14 -12.54
CA GLY A 104 -2.05 12.71 -13.35
C GLY A 104 -1.53 13.41 -14.60
N PHE A 105 -0.47 14.24 -14.50
CA PHE A 105 0.15 14.85 -15.69
C PHE A 105 0.63 13.79 -16.68
N GLY A 106 1.18 12.67 -16.22
CA GLY A 106 1.56 11.56 -17.08
C GLY A 106 0.36 10.94 -17.81
N ALA A 107 -0.71 10.62 -17.07
CA ALA A 107 -1.92 10.01 -17.61
C ALA A 107 -2.64 10.92 -18.63
N TYR A 108 -2.83 12.19 -18.28
CA TYR A 108 -3.48 13.16 -19.16
C TYR A 108 -2.64 13.50 -20.38
N THR A 109 -1.31 13.61 -20.25
CA THR A 109 -0.44 13.84 -21.41
C THR A 109 -0.49 12.66 -22.37
N TYR A 110 -0.40 11.43 -21.83
CA TYR A 110 -0.52 10.24 -22.68
C TYR A 110 -1.90 10.18 -23.32
N GLY A 111 -2.99 10.34 -22.56
CA GLY A 111 -4.36 10.32 -23.06
C GLY A 111 -4.60 11.39 -24.10
N PHE A 112 -4.10 12.60 -23.95
CA PHE A 112 -4.23 13.66 -24.94
C PHE A 112 -3.49 13.34 -26.26
N LEU A 113 -2.32 12.68 -26.18
CA LEU A 113 -1.54 12.34 -27.36
C LEU A 113 -2.02 11.07 -28.08
N ALA A 114 -2.53 10.09 -27.33
CA ALA A 114 -2.89 8.76 -27.80
C ALA A 114 -4.39 8.52 -27.73
N SER A 115 -5.23 9.51 -28.10
CA SER A 115 -6.68 9.33 -28.14
C SER A 115 -7.33 10.10 -29.29
N GLY A 116 -8.55 9.68 -29.63
CA GLY A 116 -9.42 10.38 -30.57
C GLY A 116 -9.84 11.77 -30.11
N HIS A 117 -9.73 12.09 -28.81
CA HIS A 117 -10.05 13.39 -28.24
C HIS A 117 -9.25 14.53 -28.90
N SER A 118 -7.94 14.33 -29.07
CA SER A 118 -7.07 15.29 -29.78
C SER A 118 -6.95 14.99 -31.29
N GLY A 119 -7.45 13.85 -31.75
CA GLY A 119 -7.30 13.35 -33.13
C GLY A 119 -5.86 12.99 -33.53
N ARG A 120 -4.94 12.82 -32.53
CA ARG A 120 -3.50 12.64 -32.82
C ARG A 120 -3.06 11.19 -32.93
N HIS A 121 -3.64 10.27 -32.17
CA HIS A 121 -3.36 8.82 -32.20
C HIS A 121 -1.86 8.46 -32.21
N TRP A 122 -1.07 9.10 -31.33
CA TRP A 122 0.37 8.86 -31.27
C TRP A 122 0.67 7.46 -30.74
N VAL A 123 1.69 6.84 -31.32
CA VAL A 123 2.22 5.55 -30.83
C VAL A 123 2.87 5.70 -29.45
N ALA A 124 2.86 4.63 -28.68
CA ALA A 124 3.32 4.64 -27.28
C ALA A 124 4.79 5.04 -27.14
N GLU A 125 5.66 4.68 -28.12
CA GLU A 125 7.08 5.03 -28.12
C GLU A 125 7.35 6.53 -28.12
N LEU A 126 6.43 7.33 -28.63
CA LEU A 126 6.52 8.79 -28.65
C LEU A 126 5.72 9.40 -27.50
N ALA A 127 4.52 8.90 -27.24
CA ALA A 127 3.62 9.44 -26.22
C ALA A 127 4.13 9.23 -24.79
N ILE A 128 4.68 8.05 -24.46
CA ILE A 128 5.21 7.76 -23.13
C ILE A 128 6.43 8.64 -22.78
N PRO A 129 7.48 8.77 -23.61
CA PRO A 129 8.58 9.67 -23.30
C PRO A 129 8.16 11.13 -23.12
N VAL A 130 7.17 11.60 -23.91
CA VAL A 130 6.63 12.95 -23.75
C VAL A 130 5.88 13.07 -22.43
N ALA A 131 5.09 12.10 -22.02
CA ALA A 131 4.40 12.09 -20.73
C ALA A 131 5.39 12.11 -19.55
N ILE A 132 6.47 11.32 -19.64
CA ILE A 132 7.58 11.35 -18.66
C ILE A 132 8.23 12.73 -18.64
N ALA A 133 8.53 13.31 -19.80
CA ALA A 133 9.19 14.62 -19.88
C ALA A 133 8.32 15.75 -19.33
N VAL A 134 7.01 15.74 -19.59
CA VAL A 134 6.04 16.70 -19.04
C VAL A 134 5.97 16.57 -17.52
N ALA A 135 5.80 15.37 -17.00
CA ALA A 135 5.78 15.14 -15.55
C ALA A 135 7.09 15.56 -14.88
N ALA A 136 8.24 15.24 -15.46
CA ALA A 136 9.55 15.65 -14.99
C ALA A 136 9.73 17.18 -15.01
N LEU A 137 9.24 17.86 -16.06
CA LEU A 137 9.26 19.32 -16.18
C LEU A 137 8.38 19.97 -15.10
N VAL A 138 7.18 19.44 -14.86
CA VAL A 138 6.31 19.89 -13.78
C VAL A 138 6.99 19.65 -12.43
N GLY A 139 7.63 18.49 -12.22
CA GLY A 139 8.45 18.20 -11.04
C GLY A 139 9.61 19.19 -10.86
N LEU A 140 10.24 19.64 -11.94
CA LEU A 140 11.25 20.68 -11.93
C LEU A 140 10.66 22.05 -11.53
N ILE A 141 9.52 22.42 -12.11
CA ILE A 141 8.83 23.70 -11.83
C ILE A 141 8.40 23.78 -10.36
N VAL A 142 7.78 22.72 -9.83
CA VAL A 142 7.34 22.64 -8.44
C VAL A 142 8.52 22.49 -7.48
N GLY A 143 9.51 21.69 -7.83
CA GLY A 143 10.71 21.47 -7.05
C GLY A 143 11.61 22.71 -6.93
N PHE A 144 11.58 23.62 -7.91
CA PHE A 144 12.43 24.81 -7.89
C PHE A 144 12.15 25.77 -6.72
N PRO A 145 10.90 26.21 -6.45
CA PRO A 145 10.58 26.96 -5.23
C PRO A 145 10.66 26.09 -3.98
N SER A 146 10.25 24.82 -4.08
CA SER A 146 10.14 23.90 -2.94
C SER A 146 11.50 23.53 -2.32
N ARG A 147 12.61 23.63 -3.07
CA ARG A 147 13.96 23.35 -2.56
C ARG A 147 14.39 24.21 -1.37
N ARG A 148 13.77 25.40 -1.23
CA ARG A 148 14.04 26.33 -0.13
C ARG A 148 13.15 26.09 1.08
N LEU A 149 12.10 25.28 0.92
CA LEU A 149 11.18 24.94 1.98
C LEU A 149 11.71 23.75 2.79
N VAL A 150 11.37 23.73 4.06
CA VAL A 150 11.81 22.69 5.00
C VAL A 150 10.60 22.12 5.74
N GLY A 151 10.60 20.81 5.94
CA GLY A 151 9.60 20.12 6.77
C GLY A 151 8.16 20.35 6.31
N ASP A 152 7.32 20.78 7.21
CA ASP A 152 5.87 20.88 7.02
C ASP A 152 5.46 21.91 5.96
N TYR A 153 6.25 22.97 5.76
CA TYR A 153 5.98 23.97 4.72
C TYR A 153 6.06 23.36 3.31
N LEU A 154 6.99 22.44 3.11
CA LEU A 154 7.09 21.71 1.85
C LEU A 154 5.84 20.86 1.62
N ALA A 155 5.42 20.12 2.65
CA ALA A 155 4.23 19.25 2.60
C ALA A 155 2.96 20.04 2.27
N ILE A 156 2.77 21.21 2.90
CA ILE A 156 1.59 22.06 2.66
C ILE A 156 1.58 22.57 1.22
N VAL A 157 2.69 23.09 0.72
CA VAL A 157 2.77 23.63 -0.65
C VAL A 157 2.54 22.55 -1.70
N THR A 158 3.12 21.36 -1.51
CA THR A 158 2.92 20.24 -2.45
C THR A 158 1.50 19.69 -2.37
N LEU A 159 0.85 19.66 -1.20
CA LEU A 159 -0.56 19.28 -1.06
C LEU A 159 -1.47 20.23 -1.85
N PHE A 160 -1.26 21.55 -1.70
CA PHE A 160 -2.02 22.53 -2.49
C PHE A 160 -1.78 22.38 -3.99
N PHE A 161 -0.56 22.08 -4.40
CA PHE A 161 -0.27 21.79 -5.80
C PHE A 161 -1.05 20.56 -6.30
N GLY A 162 -1.11 19.48 -5.51
CA GLY A 162 -1.90 18.29 -5.82
C GLY A 162 -3.39 18.62 -5.99
N GLN A 163 -3.97 19.43 -5.10
CA GLN A 163 -5.36 19.87 -5.22
C GLN A 163 -5.58 20.82 -6.40
N ALA A 164 -4.64 21.73 -6.64
CA ALA A 164 -4.70 22.64 -7.79
C ALA A 164 -4.69 21.87 -9.12
N PHE A 165 -3.96 20.73 -9.20
CA PHE A 165 -4.01 19.85 -10.36
C PHE A 165 -5.42 19.31 -10.62
N VAL A 166 -6.12 18.81 -9.60
CA VAL A 166 -7.49 18.29 -9.75
C VAL A 166 -8.44 19.41 -10.22
N VAL A 167 -8.32 20.61 -9.65
CA VAL A 167 -9.10 21.76 -10.08
C VAL A 167 -8.76 22.15 -11.52
N PHE A 168 -7.48 22.18 -11.87
CA PHE A 168 -7.03 22.47 -13.24
C PHE A 168 -7.64 21.49 -14.24
N VAL A 169 -7.54 20.19 -13.99
CA VAL A 169 -8.05 19.14 -14.89
C VAL A 169 -9.57 19.27 -15.08
N ASN A 170 -10.32 19.57 -14.03
CA ASN A 170 -11.77 19.77 -14.12
C ASN A 170 -12.18 20.99 -14.96
N ASN A 171 -11.29 21.99 -15.12
CA ASN A 171 -11.60 23.25 -15.81
C ASN A 171 -10.82 23.45 -17.11
N ALA A 172 -9.90 22.54 -17.46
CA ALA A 172 -9.03 22.69 -18.63
C ALA A 172 -9.66 22.20 -19.95
N ASN A 173 -10.99 22.07 -19.99
CA ASN A 173 -11.76 21.75 -21.20
C ASN A 173 -12.04 22.95 -22.10
N ARG A 174 -11.75 24.18 -21.65
CA ARG A 174 -11.98 25.42 -22.40
C ARG A 174 -10.83 26.39 -22.18
N ILE A 175 -9.67 26.03 -22.74
CA ILE A 175 -8.50 26.91 -22.69
C ILE A 175 -8.36 27.61 -24.04
N ASP A 176 -8.36 28.95 -24.00
CA ASP A 176 -8.14 29.79 -25.15
C ASP A 176 -6.64 30.07 -25.31
N PHE A 177 -6.01 29.43 -26.27
CA PHE A 177 -4.66 29.78 -26.64
C PHE A 177 -4.64 30.90 -27.69
N PRO A 178 -3.82 31.94 -27.53
CA PRO A 178 -3.80 33.10 -28.43
C PRO A 178 -3.59 32.80 -29.91
N PHE A 179 -3.00 31.63 -30.24
CA PHE A 179 -2.65 31.25 -31.60
C PHE A 179 -3.32 29.94 -32.09
N ILE A 180 -3.95 29.19 -31.18
CA ILE A 180 -4.50 27.84 -31.48
C ILE A 180 -6.04 27.83 -31.35
N GLY A 181 -6.62 28.85 -30.68
CA GLY A 181 -8.04 28.93 -30.41
C GLY A 181 -8.48 28.10 -29.19
N HIS A 182 -9.76 27.74 -29.16
CA HIS A 182 -10.33 26.90 -28.09
C HIS A 182 -9.75 25.48 -28.18
N THR A 183 -9.13 25.03 -27.13
CA THR A 183 -8.58 23.66 -27.02
C THR A 183 -9.08 23.01 -25.76
N ASP A 184 -9.66 21.84 -25.91
CA ASP A 184 -9.98 20.95 -24.79
C ASP A 184 -8.77 20.05 -24.52
N LEU A 185 -8.11 20.25 -23.35
CA LEU A 185 -6.94 19.49 -22.97
C LEU A 185 -7.28 18.25 -22.14
N THR A 186 -8.41 18.25 -21.43
CA THR A 186 -8.65 17.28 -20.35
C THR A 186 -10.04 16.65 -20.36
N GLY A 187 -10.96 17.12 -21.24
CA GLY A 187 -12.37 16.73 -21.18
C GLY A 187 -13.13 17.29 -19.96
N GLY A 188 -12.45 18.09 -19.11
CA GLY A 188 -13.02 18.66 -17.89
C GLY A 188 -13.44 17.60 -16.88
N ALA A 189 -14.64 17.77 -16.30
CA ALA A 189 -15.19 16.82 -15.33
C ALA A 189 -15.45 15.40 -15.90
N ASN A 190 -15.62 15.29 -17.22
CA ASN A 190 -15.80 13.99 -17.88
C ASN A 190 -14.49 13.22 -18.08
N GLY A 191 -13.35 13.91 -17.99
CA GLY A 191 -12.04 13.33 -18.23
C GLY A 191 -11.79 13.00 -19.69
N LEU A 192 -10.69 12.30 -19.93
CA LEU A 192 -10.36 11.71 -21.25
C LEU A 192 -10.80 10.26 -21.25
N ASP A 193 -11.62 9.89 -22.22
CA ASP A 193 -12.03 8.52 -22.50
C ASP A 193 -11.49 8.03 -23.84
N ASN A 194 -11.69 6.77 -24.16
CA ASN A 194 -11.28 6.14 -25.41
C ASN A 194 -9.79 6.41 -25.76
N ILE A 195 -8.91 6.25 -24.78
CA ILE A 195 -7.47 6.24 -25.00
C ILE A 195 -7.11 5.00 -25.81
N ASP A 196 -6.34 5.18 -26.87
CA ASP A 196 -5.93 4.10 -27.75
C ASP A 196 -5.12 3.04 -26.99
N PRO A 197 -5.24 1.74 -27.37
CA PRO A 197 -4.40 0.69 -26.83
C PRO A 197 -2.92 1.01 -27.03
N LEU A 198 -2.07 0.55 -26.10
CA LEU A 198 -0.63 0.67 -26.24
C LEU A 198 -0.16 0.04 -27.55
N ASN A 199 0.43 0.83 -28.43
CA ASN A 199 1.06 0.36 -29.65
C ASN A 199 2.56 0.61 -29.55
N VAL A 200 3.35 -0.46 -29.39
CA VAL A 200 4.79 -0.41 -29.18
C VAL A 200 5.46 -1.16 -30.32
N PHE A 201 6.18 -0.45 -31.21
CA PHE A 201 6.84 -1.01 -32.39
C PHE A 201 5.92 -1.87 -33.29
N GLY A 202 4.64 -1.46 -33.41
CA GLY A 202 3.65 -2.20 -34.20
C GLY A 202 2.97 -3.34 -33.43
N TRP A 203 3.39 -3.63 -32.20
CA TRP A 203 2.68 -4.56 -31.33
C TRP A 203 1.57 -3.80 -30.59
N VAL A 204 0.33 -4.10 -30.93
CA VAL A 204 -0.86 -3.52 -30.29
C VAL A 204 -1.24 -4.38 -29.10
N VAL A 205 -1.19 -3.80 -27.91
CA VAL A 205 -1.51 -4.45 -26.63
C VAL A 205 -3.02 -4.41 -26.40
N ASN A 206 -3.71 -5.54 -26.58
CA ASN A 206 -5.16 -5.60 -26.50
C ASN A 206 -5.70 -6.42 -25.33
N THR A 207 -4.90 -7.34 -24.80
CA THR A 207 -5.34 -8.25 -23.74
C THR A 207 -4.76 -7.88 -22.38
N THR A 208 -5.47 -8.22 -21.30
CA THR A 208 -4.98 -8.00 -19.91
C THR A 208 -3.61 -8.63 -19.70
N LYS A 209 -3.36 -9.80 -20.29
CA LYS A 209 -2.06 -10.48 -20.18
C LYS A 209 -0.94 -9.71 -20.84
N GLU A 210 -1.19 -9.12 -22.01
CA GLU A 210 -0.19 -8.30 -22.70
C GLU A 210 0.11 -7.01 -21.94
N TYR A 211 -0.92 -6.32 -21.42
CA TYR A 211 -0.75 -5.18 -20.52
C TYR A 211 0.06 -5.54 -19.26
N TYR A 212 -0.21 -6.71 -18.71
CA TYR A 212 0.54 -7.18 -17.56
C TYR A 212 2.03 -7.37 -17.87
N TRP A 213 2.37 -8.03 -18.97
CA TRP A 213 3.76 -8.25 -19.38
C TRP A 213 4.49 -6.94 -19.69
N PHE A 214 3.81 -6.01 -20.37
CA PHE A 214 4.35 -4.69 -20.63
C PHE A 214 4.62 -3.94 -19.32
N THR A 215 3.65 -3.89 -18.40
CA THR A 215 3.77 -3.22 -17.11
C THR A 215 4.81 -3.88 -16.22
N LEU A 216 4.93 -5.21 -16.23
CA LEU A 216 5.98 -5.95 -15.54
C LEU A 216 7.37 -5.59 -16.10
N GLY A 217 7.51 -5.49 -17.41
CA GLY A 217 8.75 -5.04 -18.05
C GLY A 217 9.12 -3.60 -17.64
N ALA A 218 8.14 -2.69 -17.65
CA ALA A 218 8.30 -1.32 -17.16
C ALA A 218 8.70 -1.28 -15.68
N PHE A 219 8.03 -2.07 -14.85
CA PHE A 219 8.35 -2.18 -13.42
C PHE A 219 9.78 -2.68 -13.18
N VAL A 220 10.20 -3.75 -13.86
CA VAL A 220 11.56 -4.28 -13.76
C VAL A 220 12.59 -3.24 -14.23
N LEU A 221 12.31 -2.52 -15.32
CA LEU A 221 13.17 -1.44 -15.82
C LEU A 221 13.37 -0.36 -14.75
N VAL A 222 12.30 0.14 -14.14
CA VAL A 222 12.36 1.17 -13.09
C VAL A 222 13.05 0.62 -11.84
N LEU A 223 12.75 -0.61 -11.46
CA LEU A 223 13.37 -1.26 -10.28
C LEU A 223 14.89 -1.38 -10.45
N VAL A 224 15.35 -1.84 -11.61
CA VAL A 224 16.79 -1.94 -11.93
C VAL A 224 17.44 -0.56 -11.98
N LEU A 225 16.78 0.42 -12.61
CA LEU A 225 17.25 1.82 -12.64
C LEU A 225 17.43 2.38 -11.22
N LEU A 226 16.42 2.22 -10.37
CA LEU A 226 16.46 2.70 -8.98
C LEU A 226 17.48 1.95 -8.13
N TYR A 227 17.68 0.66 -8.39
CA TYR A 227 18.74 -0.08 -7.73
C TYR A 227 20.12 0.54 -8.04
N PHE A 228 20.45 0.78 -9.32
CA PHE A 228 21.72 1.42 -9.68
C PHE A 228 21.84 2.85 -9.15
N ILE A 229 20.74 3.62 -9.16
CA ILE A 229 20.73 4.97 -8.58
C ILE A 229 20.98 4.91 -7.08
N SER A 230 20.37 3.99 -6.34
CA SER A 230 20.52 3.87 -4.89
C SER A 230 21.96 3.56 -4.44
N GLU A 231 22.71 2.85 -5.29
CA GLU A 231 24.13 2.52 -5.06
C GLU A 231 25.10 3.56 -5.65
N SER A 232 24.59 4.52 -6.43
CA SER A 232 25.38 5.60 -7.03
C SER A 232 25.80 6.66 -6.02
N ARG A 233 26.65 7.61 -6.47
CA ARG A 233 27.01 8.80 -5.66
C ARG A 233 25.78 9.63 -5.28
N THR A 234 24.82 9.78 -6.20
CA THR A 234 23.57 10.51 -5.97
C THR A 234 22.69 9.83 -4.93
N GLY A 235 22.55 8.50 -5.01
CA GLY A 235 21.77 7.75 -4.03
C GLY A 235 22.35 7.83 -2.61
N ARG A 236 23.68 7.75 -2.48
CA ARG A 236 24.35 7.95 -1.18
C ARG A 236 24.19 9.39 -0.67
N ALA A 237 24.25 10.39 -1.57
CA ALA A 237 24.03 11.79 -1.20
C ALA A 237 22.58 12.04 -0.76
N TRP A 238 21.57 11.39 -1.37
CA TRP A 238 20.19 11.45 -0.89
C TRP A 238 20.02 10.83 0.50
N LYS A 239 20.65 9.67 0.75
CA LYS A 239 20.62 9.04 2.09
C LYS A 239 21.22 9.98 3.15
N ALA A 240 22.35 10.64 2.85
CA ALA A 240 22.95 11.63 3.75
C ALA A 240 22.05 12.86 3.96
N LEU A 241 21.42 13.36 2.89
CA LEU A 241 20.44 14.46 2.95
C LEU A 241 19.24 14.11 3.83
N ARG A 242 18.77 12.88 3.79
CA ARG A 242 17.65 12.39 4.58
C ARG A 242 17.99 12.33 6.08
N GLU A 243 19.20 11.92 6.43
CA GLU A 243 19.63 11.81 7.84
C GLU A 243 19.77 13.20 8.47
N ASP A 244 20.56 14.09 7.87
CA ASP A 244 20.73 15.47 8.34
C ASP A 244 21.05 16.42 7.17
N PRO A 245 20.08 17.25 6.74
CA PRO A 245 20.29 18.23 5.68
C PRO A 245 21.34 19.29 6.03
N LEU A 246 21.47 19.68 7.31
CA LEU A 246 22.44 20.69 7.74
C LEU A 246 23.86 20.14 7.73
N ALA A 247 24.05 18.92 8.27
CA ALA A 247 25.34 18.24 8.20
C ALA A 247 25.78 18.02 6.75
N ALA A 248 24.85 17.63 5.85
CA ALA A 248 25.15 17.49 4.43
C ALA A 248 25.61 18.81 3.80
N GLU A 249 25.01 19.94 4.17
CA GLU A 249 25.37 21.27 3.68
C GLU A 249 26.77 21.70 4.18
N VAL A 250 27.08 21.47 5.46
CA VAL A 250 28.41 21.71 6.05
C VAL A 250 29.47 20.86 5.35
N MET A 251 29.16 19.65 4.94
CA MET A 251 30.04 18.77 4.15
C MET A 251 30.12 19.17 2.66
N SER A 252 29.70 20.40 2.32
CA SER A 252 29.73 20.96 0.96
C SER A 252 28.90 20.19 -0.08
N MET A 253 27.90 19.44 0.34
CA MET A 253 26.96 18.79 -0.58
C MET A 253 25.98 19.81 -1.18
N PRO A 254 25.66 19.74 -2.48
CA PRO A 254 24.72 20.66 -3.12
C PRO A 254 23.26 20.30 -2.79
N VAL A 255 22.83 20.52 -1.55
CA VAL A 255 21.52 20.11 -0.98
C VAL A 255 20.36 20.54 -1.89
N ASN A 256 20.36 21.79 -2.38
CA ASN A 256 19.29 22.30 -3.25
C ASN A 256 19.20 21.56 -4.58
N ARG A 257 20.34 21.15 -5.16
CA ARG A 257 20.36 20.35 -6.41
C ARG A 257 19.88 18.91 -6.15
N LEU A 258 20.27 18.33 -5.01
CA LEU A 258 19.86 16.98 -4.63
C LEU A 258 18.35 16.89 -4.40
N LYS A 259 17.75 17.88 -3.70
CA LYS A 259 16.29 17.99 -3.53
C LYS A 259 15.58 18.08 -4.88
N LEU A 260 16.06 18.98 -5.76
CA LEU A 260 15.47 19.18 -7.09
C LEU A 260 15.54 17.90 -7.94
N LEU A 261 16.69 17.21 -7.93
CA LEU A 261 16.84 15.93 -8.63
C LEU A 261 15.87 14.86 -8.10
N ALA A 262 15.65 14.77 -6.79
CA ALA A 262 14.71 13.84 -6.21
C ALA A 262 13.27 14.10 -6.71
N PHE A 263 12.85 15.37 -6.76
CA PHE A 263 11.54 15.74 -7.32
C PHE A 263 11.42 15.36 -8.79
N VAL A 264 12.42 15.69 -9.61
CA VAL A 264 12.40 15.39 -11.06
C VAL A 264 12.35 13.88 -11.33
N PHE A 265 13.17 13.10 -10.62
CA PHE A 265 13.17 11.64 -10.77
C PHE A 265 11.87 11.01 -10.27
N GLY A 266 11.36 11.44 -9.11
CA GLY A 266 10.08 10.99 -8.57
C GLY A 266 8.93 11.30 -9.54
N ALA A 267 8.86 12.54 -10.04
CA ALA A 267 7.86 12.99 -10.99
C ALA A 267 7.96 12.25 -12.35
N ALA A 268 9.16 11.97 -12.84
CA ALA A 268 9.37 11.20 -14.07
C ALA A 268 8.80 9.78 -13.97
N ILE A 269 9.07 9.10 -12.83
CA ILE A 269 8.54 7.76 -12.58
C ILE A 269 7.02 7.81 -12.40
N ALA A 270 6.47 8.81 -11.69
CA ALA A 270 5.04 9.02 -11.56
C ALA A 270 4.39 9.23 -12.94
N GLY A 271 4.98 10.07 -13.79
CA GLY A 271 4.50 10.30 -15.15
C GLY A 271 4.52 9.05 -16.02
N PHE A 272 5.55 8.23 -15.89
CA PHE A 272 5.62 6.94 -16.55
C PHE A 272 4.50 5.98 -16.09
N ALA A 273 4.32 5.85 -14.79
CA ALA A 273 3.23 5.06 -14.21
C ALA A 273 1.86 5.59 -14.66
N GLY A 274 1.69 6.92 -14.73
CA GLY A 274 0.47 7.57 -15.20
C GLY A 274 0.15 7.29 -16.66
N ALA A 275 1.14 7.32 -17.53
CA ALA A 275 0.96 6.97 -18.94
C ALA A 275 0.49 5.51 -19.10
N ILE A 276 1.08 4.57 -18.35
CA ILE A 276 0.66 3.16 -18.35
C ILE A 276 -0.75 3.04 -17.78
N TYR A 277 -1.06 3.73 -16.66
CA TYR A 277 -2.40 3.69 -16.06
C TYR A 277 -3.48 4.18 -17.00
N GLY A 278 -3.26 5.33 -17.67
CA GLY A 278 -4.20 5.87 -18.66
C GLY A 278 -4.48 4.90 -19.80
N ALA A 279 -3.46 4.20 -20.30
CA ALA A 279 -3.61 3.18 -21.31
C ALA A 279 -4.34 1.93 -20.81
N VAL A 280 -4.04 1.47 -19.58
CA VAL A 280 -4.68 0.31 -18.96
C VAL A 280 -6.16 0.55 -18.66
N GLN A 281 -6.49 1.74 -18.17
CA GLN A 281 -7.87 2.13 -17.85
C GLN A 281 -8.64 2.63 -19.08
N THR A 282 -7.97 2.76 -20.24
CA THR A 282 -8.51 3.37 -21.46
C THR A 282 -9.11 4.76 -21.22
N GLY A 283 -8.69 5.42 -20.16
CA GLY A 283 -9.20 6.72 -19.74
C GLY A 283 -8.38 7.35 -18.61
N ALA A 284 -8.59 8.65 -18.40
CA ALA A 284 -8.04 9.40 -17.28
C ALA A 284 -9.11 10.36 -16.75
N PHE A 285 -9.58 10.12 -15.53
CA PHE A 285 -10.68 10.88 -14.93
C PHE A 285 -10.18 11.68 -13.73
N PRO A 286 -10.71 12.91 -13.50
CA PRO A 286 -10.23 13.74 -12.37
C PRO A 286 -10.31 13.07 -11.00
N GLY A 287 -11.33 12.20 -10.80
CA GLY A 287 -11.54 11.46 -9.56
C GLY A 287 -10.46 10.41 -9.25
N ASP A 288 -9.68 9.98 -10.25
CA ASP A 288 -8.61 9.00 -10.08
C ASP A 288 -7.37 9.60 -9.40
N PHE A 289 -7.27 10.93 -9.35
CA PHE A 289 -6.09 11.66 -8.86
C PHE A 289 -6.37 12.42 -7.58
N ASP A 290 -7.21 11.87 -6.73
CA ASP A 290 -7.62 12.47 -5.46
C ASP A 290 -6.62 12.18 -4.31
N VAL A 291 -6.92 12.74 -3.14
CA VAL A 291 -6.13 12.51 -1.90
C VAL A 291 -6.21 11.06 -1.45
N GLY A 292 -7.26 10.32 -1.80
CA GLY A 292 -7.40 8.91 -1.44
C GLY A 292 -6.30 8.05 -2.06
N LEU A 293 -6.01 8.28 -3.34
CA LEU A 293 -4.88 7.61 -4.01
C LEU A 293 -3.53 8.03 -3.39
N LEU A 294 -3.36 9.32 -3.04
CA LEU A 294 -2.16 9.81 -2.35
C LEU A 294 -1.93 9.05 -1.05
N ILE A 295 -2.95 8.94 -0.21
CA ILE A 295 -2.89 8.20 1.06
C ILE A 295 -2.52 6.73 0.81
N THR A 296 -3.10 6.11 -0.23
CA THR A 296 -2.80 4.73 -0.62
C THR A 296 -1.33 4.54 -1.00
N VAL A 297 -0.76 5.43 -1.81
CA VAL A 297 0.65 5.36 -2.23
C VAL A 297 1.59 5.64 -1.05
N TYR A 298 1.24 6.58 -0.16
CA TYR A 298 1.97 6.78 1.10
C TYR A 298 1.92 5.55 2.00
N ALA A 299 0.74 4.92 2.11
CA ALA A 299 0.59 3.67 2.86
C ALA A 299 1.52 2.57 2.34
N ILE A 300 1.67 2.45 1.03
CA ILE A 300 2.61 1.51 0.38
C ILE A 300 4.05 1.76 0.84
N VAL A 301 4.51 3.01 0.79
CA VAL A 301 5.89 3.36 1.14
C VAL A 301 6.14 3.24 2.64
N ILE A 302 5.20 3.68 3.48
CA ILE A 302 5.32 3.64 4.93
C ILE A 302 5.26 2.20 5.44
N LEU A 303 4.26 1.43 5.01
CA LEU A 303 4.09 0.03 5.42
C LEU A 303 5.25 -0.82 4.95
N GLY A 304 5.70 -0.61 3.71
CA GLY A 304 6.86 -1.30 3.16
C GLY A 304 8.16 -0.96 3.88
N GLY A 305 8.31 0.29 4.27
CA GLY A 305 9.51 0.89 4.86
C GLY A 305 10.20 1.85 3.90
N ALA A 306 10.10 3.14 4.20
CA ALA A 306 10.67 4.21 3.38
C ALA A 306 12.19 4.01 3.18
N GLY A 307 12.65 4.13 1.94
CA GLY A 307 14.05 3.92 1.55
C GLY A 307 14.40 2.46 1.16
N SER A 308 13.45 1.53 1.25
CA SER A 308 13.62 0.13 0.85
C SER A 308 12.86 -0.17 -0.44
N LEU A 309 13.55 -0.58 -1.52
CA LEU A 309 12.90 -0.98 -2.77
C LEU A 309 12.05 -2.25 -2.59
N ALA A 310 12.60 -3.26 -1.90
CA ALA A 310 11.89 -4.49 -1.58
C ALA A 310 10.67 -4.23 -0.68
N GLY A 311 10.81 -3.31 0.27
CA GLY A 311 9.72 -2.89 1.15
C GLY A 311 8.54 -2.31 0.36
N VAL A 312 8.80 -1.39 -0.57
CA VAL A 312 7.76 -0.79 -1.39
C VAL A 312 6.98 -1.83 -2.21
N ILE A 313 7.66 -2.83 -2.76
CA ILE A 313 7.02 -3.91 -3.51
C ILE A 313 6.06 -4.69 -2.62
N ILE A 314 6.51 -5.08 -1.43
CA ILE A 314 5.67 -5.80 -0.45
C ILE A 314 4.54 -4.89 0.06
N GLY A 315 4.83 -3.60 0.29
CA GLY A 315 3.82 -2.61 0.62
C GLY A 315 2.71 -2.53 -0.41
N ALA A 316 3.07 -2.48 -1.71
CA ALA A 316 2.09 -2.47 -2.80
C ALA A 316 1.26 -3.75 -2.85
N LEU A 317 1.88 -4.91 -2.67
CA LEU A 317 1.17 -6.19 -2.59
C LEU A 317 0.16 -6.23 -1.43
N ILE A 318 0.53 -5.71 -0.27
CA ILE A 318 -0.36 -5.69 0.90
C ILE A 318 -1.46 -4.65 0.74
N VAL A 319 -1.10 -3.42 0.39
CA VAL A 319 -2.06 -2.30 0.33
C VAL A 319 -3.09 -2.46 -0.78
N ASN A 320 -2.72 -3.07 -1.91
CA ASN A 320 -3.67 -3.39 -2.96
C ASN A 320 -4.29 -4.78 -2.77
N GLY A 321 -3.49 -5.78 -2.42
CA GLY A 321 -3.95 -7.18 -2.34
C GLY A 321 -4.94 -7.41 -1.19
N VAL A 322 -4.69 -6.88 0.01
CA VAL A 322 -5.59 -7.12 1.15
C VAL A 322 -7.00 -6.56 0.92
N PRO A 323 -7.19 -5.28 0.49
CA PRO A 323 -8.53 -4.79 0.19
C PRO A 323 -9.22 -5.53 -0.95
N GLU A 324 -8.47 -6.02 -1.92
CA GLU A 324 -9.05 -6.76 -3.04
C GLU A 324 -9.46 -8.20 -2.64
N LEU A 325 -8.69 -8.88 -1.78
CA LEU A 325 -9.08 -10.15 -1.15
C LEU A 325 -10.38 -10.01 -0.33
N LEU A 326 -10.62 -8.86 0.26
CA LEU A 326 -11.83 -8.58 1.04
C LEU A 326 -13.01 -8.12 0.16
N ARG A 327 -12.86 -8.09 -1.15
CA ARG A 327 -13.92 -7.69 -2.09
C ARG A 327 -14.92 -8.80 -2.35
N ASP A 328 -14.43 -10.01 -2.46
CA ASP A 328 -15.25 -11.21 -2.63
C ASP A 328 -15.62 -11.76 -1.25
N SER A 329 -16.92 -11.99 -1.02
CA SER A 329 -17.43 -12.48 0.27
C SER A 329 -16.75 -13.77 0.70
N ASN A 330 -16.57 -14.70 -0.22
CA ASN A 330 -15.93 -15.99 0.05
C ASN A 330 -14.46 -15.85 0.47
N GLU A 331 -13.69 -15.02 -0.24
CA GLU A 331 -12.30 -14.75 0.11
C GLU A 331 -12.20 -14.00 1.43
N ALA A 332 -13.10 -13.03 1.66
CA ALA A 332 -13.19 -12.27 2.90
C ALA A 332 -13.47 -13.13 4.13
N GLU A 333 -14.39 -14.11 4.03
CA GLU A 333 -14.66 -15.09 5.09
C GLU A 333 -13.39 -15.89 5.43
N TRP A 334 -12.71 -16.45 4.44
CA TRP A 334 -11.48 -17.20 4.66
C TRP A 334 -10.38 -16.36 5.33
N VAL A 335 -10.21 -15.12 4.89
CA VAL A 335 -9.24 -14.18 5.48
C VAL A 335 -9.58 -13.90 6.93
N PHE A 336 -10.86 -13.62 7.24
CA PHE A 336 -11.30 -13.31 8.60
C PHE A 336 -11.10 -14.51 9.55
N TYR A 337 -11.65 -15.68 9.23
CA TYR A 337 -11.54 -16.84 10.11
C TYR A 337 -10.10 -17.33 10.25
N THR A 338 -9.30 -17.27 9.20
CA THR A 338 -7.86 -17.58 9.27
C THR A 338 -7.13 -16.57 10.17
N ALA A 339 -7.42 -15.27 10.06
CA ALA A 339 -6.83 -14.24 10.91
C ALA A 339 -7.21 -14.43 12.39
N VAL A 340 -8.47 -14.76 12.69
CA VAL A 340 -8.93 -15.08 14.06
C VAL A 340 -8.17 -16.28 14.63
N VAL A 341 -8.04 -17.37 13.86
CA VAL A 341 -7.31 -18.57 14.29
C VAL A 341 -5.85 -18.25 14.53
N LEU A 342 -5.17 -17.55 13.61
CA LEU A 342 -3.77 -17.14 13.78
C LEU A 342 -3.58 -16.24 15.00
N LEU A 343 -4.50 -15.30 15.24
CA LEU A 343 -4.46 -14.41 16.39
C LEU A 343 -4.59 -15.20 17.70
N LEU A 344 -5.52 -16.16 17.77
CA LEU A 344 -5.67 -17.04 18.92
C LEU A 344 -4.39 -17.87 19.19
N LEU A 345 -3.79 -18.45 18.14
CA LEU A 345 -2.58 -19.27 18.24
C LEU A 345 -1.34 -18.46 18.67
N THR A 346 -1.26 -17.20 18.27
CA THR A 346 -0.10 -16.34 18.57
C THR A 346 -0.20 -15.63 19.92
N GLN A 347 -1.42 -15.23 20.32
CA GLN A 347 -1.64 -14.41 21.51
C GLN A 347 -1.97 -15.19 22.77
N LEU A 348 -2.54 -16.39 22.65
CA LEU A 348 -2.96 -17.20 23.79
C LEU A 348 -1.95 -18.33 24.08
N ARG A 349 -1.39 -18.27 25.28
CA ARG A 349 -0.60 -19.37 25.87
C ARG A 349 -1.07 -19.58 27.29
N PRO A 350 -1.19 -20.81 27.81
CA PRO A 350 -0.95 -22.11 27.17
C PRO A 350 -2.04 -22.51 26.18
N TRP A 351 -1.79 -23.53 25.34
CA TRP A 351 -2.67 -24.05 24.30
C TRP A 351 -4.10 -24.43 24.79
N ILE A 352 -4.24 -24.76 26.07
CA ILE A 352 -5.55 -25.06 26.67
C ILE A 352 -6.51 -23.85 26.59
N ARG A 353 -5.98 -22.63 26.69
CA ARG A 353 -6.78 -21.39 26.53
C ARG A 353 -7.28 -21.22 25.10
N VAL A 354 -6.45 -21.58 24.11
CA VAL A 354 -6.86 -21.56 22.70
C VAL A 354 -8.01 -22.53 22.48
N ALA A 355 -7.88 -23.76 22.98
CA ALA A 355 -8.92 -24.76 22.87
C ALA A 355 -10.22 -24.32 23.58
N VAL A 356 -10.13 -23.77 24.79
CA VAL A 356 -11.30 -23.26 25.54
C VAL A 356 -12.01 -22.14 24.79
N VAL A 357 -11.26 -21.19 24.22
CA VAL A 357 -11.86 -20.08 23.47
C VAL A 357 -12.48 -20.58 22.17
N ALA A 358 -11.76 -21.40 21.38
CA ALA A 358 -12.27 -21.92 20.12
C ALA A 358 -13.54 -22.77 20.32
N LEU A 359 -13.48 -23.78 21.19
CA LEU A 359 -14.62 -24.64 21.47
C LEU A 359 -15.76 -23.89 22.15
N GLY A 360 -15.46 -22.95 23.06
CA GLY A 360 -16.45 -22.11 23.72
C GLY A 360 -17.17 -21.18 22.75
N THR A 361 -16.46 -20.59 21.78
CA THR A 361 -17.06 -19.73 20.75
C THR A 361 -17.97 -20.55 19.82
N LEU A 362 -17.52 -21.73 19.38
CA LEU A 362 -18.34 -22.63 18.57
C LEU A 362 -19.60 -23.09 19.35
N ALA A 363 -19.45 -23.55 20.59
CA ALA A 363 -20.57 -23.96 21.43
C ALA A 363 -21.56 -22.81 21.65
N LEU A 364 -21.06 -21.60 21.94
CA LEU A 364 -21.92 -20.43 22.10
C LEU A 364 -22.73 -20.14 20.83
N GLY A 365 -22.08 -20.18 19.65
CA GLY A 365 -22.76 -19.94 18.37
C GLY A 365 -23.90 -20.96 18.12
N PHE A 366 -23.64 -22.28 18.29
CA PHE A 366 -24.65 -23.30 18.13
C PHE A 366 -25.79 -23.15 19.14
N VAL A 367 -25.49 -22.86 20.40
CA VAL A 367 -26.52 -22.64 21.43
C VAL A 367 -27.40 -21.45 21.09
N LEU A 368 -26.79 -20.32 20.69
CA LEU A 368 -27.55 -19.14 20.31
C LEU A 368 -28.39 -19.37 19.04
N HIS A 369 -27.85 -20.11 18.05
CA HIS A 369 -28.58 -20.44 16.83
C HIS A 369 -29.81 -21.32 17.14
N VAL A 370 -29.67 -22.41 17.91
CA VAL A 370 -30.78 -23.31 18.30
C VAL A 370 -31.82 -22.58 19.13
N LEU A 371 -31.40 -21.71 20.05
CA LEU A 371 -32.33 -20.91 20.87
C LEU A 371 -33.12 -19.92 20.02
N ALA A 372 -32.46 -19.28 19.05
CA ALA A 372 -33.10 -18.32 18.17
C ALA A 372 -34.08 -18.99 17.18
N ASP A 373 -33.70 -20.13 16.62
CA ASP A 373 -34.53 -20.90 15.70
C ASP A 373 -35.83 -21.39 16.40
N GLY A 374 -35.73 -21.73 17.68
CA GLY A 374 -36.91 -22.18 18.47
C GLY A 374 -37.85 -21.05 18.97
N VAL A 375 -37.39 -19.79 18.98
CA VAL A 375 -38.15 -18.67 19.59
C VAL A 375 -38.43 -17.53 18.60
N TRP A 376 -37.54 -17.28 17.64
CA TRP A 376 -37.61 -16.16 16.72
C TRP A 376 -37.05 -16.51 15.33
N ASP A 377 -37.86 -17.17 14.50
CA ASP A 377 -37.49 -17.58 13.12
C ASP A 377 -36.87 -16.47 12.27
N ARG A 378 -37.17 -15.21 12.57
CA ARG A 378 -36.61 -14.03 11.85
C ARG A 378 -35.12 -13.86 12.04
N TRP A 379 -34.52 -14.47 13.07
CA TRP A 379 -33.08 -14.35 13.36
C TRP A 379 -32.21 -15.38 12.65
N THR A 380 -32.85 -16.41 12.07
CA THR A 380 -32.18 -17.50 11.34
C THR A 380 -32.63 -17.58 9.87
N ALA A 381 -33.62 -16.77 9.47
CA ALA A 381 -34.21 -16.78 8.14
C ALA A 381 -33.42 -15.94 7.08
N GLY A 382 -32.31 -15.29 7.45
CA GLY A 382 -31.44 -14.60 6.53
C GLY A 382 -30.63 -15.57 5.66
N SER A 383 -30.23 -15.11 4.48
CA SER A 383 -29.34 -15.86 3.60
C SER A 383 -27.88 -15.64 4.00
N PRO A 384 -27.05 -16.69 4.15
CA PRO A 384 -25.62 -16.52 4.32
C PRO A 384 -24.99 -15.97 3.05
N ASN A 385 -23.82 -15.35 3.18
CA ASN A 385 -23.02 -14.95 2.03
C ASN A 385 -22.69 -16.15 1.13
N GLU A 386 -22.57 -15.94 -0.18
CA GLU A 386 -22.19 -17.01 -1.10
C GLU A 386 -20.72 -17.40 -0.85
N GLY A 387 -20.45 -18.67 -0.57
CA GLY A 387 -19.10 -19.17 -0.36
C GLY A 387 -19.02 -20.59 0.17
N ALA A 388 -17.81 -21.14 0.22
CA ALA A 388 -17.56 -22.49 0.71
C ALA A 388 -17.89 -22.68 2.20
N LEU A 389 -17.84 -21.61 2.99
CA LEU A 389 -18.16 -21.59 4.41
C LEU A 389 -19.63 -21.28 4.68
N ALA A 390 -20.41 -20.84 3.68
CA ALA A 390 -21.80 -20.42 3.81
C ALA A 390 -22.68 -21.47 4.54
N HIS A 391 -22.50 -22.74 4.21
CA HIS A 391 -23.23 -23.85 4.85
C HIS A 391 -22.90 -23.99 6.36
N TRP A 392 -21.65 -23.80 6.76
CA TRP A 392 -21.23 -23.83 8.16
C TRP A 392 -21.72 -22.58 8.91
N VAL A 393 -21.60 -21.40 8.28
CA VAL A 393 -22.06 -20.13 8.84
C VAL A 393 -23.56 -20.16 9.09
N SER A 394 -24.38 -20.69 8.16
CA SER A 394 -25.83 -20.76 8.31
C SER A 394 -26.30 -21.63 9.50
N HIS A 395 -25.55 -22.64 9.93
CA HIS A 395 -25.89 -23.48 11.07
C HIS A 395 -25.34 -23.00 12.41
N TRP A 396 -24.42 -22.05 12.39
CA TRP A 396 -23.70 -21.61 13.57
C TRP A 396 -23.96 -20.14 13.92
N MET A 397 -24.19 -19.29 12.91
CA MET A 397 -24.36 -17.85 13.06
C MET A 397 -25.86 -17.47 13.03
N LEU A 398 -26.17 -16.35 13.70
CA LEU A 398 -27.48 -15.71 13.55
C LEU A 398 -27.45 -14.81 12.30
N LEU A 399 -28.41 -15.01 11.41
CA LEU A 399 -28.57 -14.24 10.17
C LEU A 399 -30.00 -13.63 10.16
N PRO A 400 -30.18 -12.46 10.79
CA PRO A 400 -31.51 -11.84 10.88
C PRO A 400 -31.91 -11.21 9.55
N THR A 401 -33.21 -11.37 9.19
CA THR A 401 -33.79 -10.62 8.08
C THR A 401 -33.86 -9.12 8.41
N GLY A 402 -33.23 -8.25 7.60
CA GLY A 402 -33.14 -6.81 7.87
C GLY A 402 -32.07 -6.45 8.90
N ALA A 403 -30.95 -7.14 8.85
CA ALA A 403 -29.85 -7.10 9.81
C ALA A 403 -29.24 -5.71 10.11
N THR A 404 -29.40 -4.69 9.26
CA THR A 404 -28.61 -3.45 9.31
C THR A 404 -28.63 -2.72 10.64
N GLN A 405 -29.82 -2.53 11.24
CA GLN A 405 -29.93 -1.83 12.52
C GLN A 405 -29.36 -2.64 13.68
N ILE A 406 -29.64 -3.95 13.69
CA ILE A 406 -29.16 -4.88 14.72
C ILE A 406 -27.64 -4.99 14.65
N ALA A 407 -27.10 -5.11 13.44
CA ALA A 407 -25.68 -5.22 13.19
C ALA A 407 -24.92 -3.95 13.57
N ASN A 408 -25.49 -2.75 13.39
CA ASN A 408 -24.91 -1.49 13.85
C ASN A 408 -24.82 -1.42 15.39
N TRP A 409 -25.85 -1.86 16.11
CA TRP A 409 -25.77 -1.95 17.57
C TRP A 409 -24.80 -3.04 18.03
N ALA A 410 -24.75 -4.17 17.35
CA ALA A 410 -23.78 -5.22 17.61
C ALA A 410 -22.34 -4.73 17.39
N TYR A 411 -22.11 -3.88 16.37
CA TYR A 411 -20.81 -3.25 16.14
C TYR A 411 -20.39 -2.31 17.27
N ALA A 412 -21.32 -1.47 17.78
CA ALA A 412 -21.06 -0.64 18.94
C ALA A 412 -20.74 -1.47 20.19
N LEU A 413 -21.48 -2.59 20.39
CA LEU A 413 -21.25 -3.52 21.47
C LEU A 413 -19.88 -4.23 21.33
N LEU A 414 -19.48 -4.58 20.10
CA LEU A 414 -18.17 -5.17 19.81
C LEU A 414 -17.04 -4.22 20.19
N ILE A 415 -17.15 -2.94 19.86
CA ILE A 415 -16.16 -1.93 20.26
C ILE A 415 -16.07 -1.86 21.78
N ALA A 416 -17.22 -1.80 22.48
CA ALA A 416 -17.26 -1.79 23.93
C ALA A 416 -16.63 -3.06 24.54
N ALA A 417 -16.93 -4.25 23.97
CA ALA A 417 -16.34 -5.51 24.42
C ALA A 417 -14.82 -5.55 24.22
N ILE A 418 -14.30 -5.04 23.11
CA ILE A 418 -12.86 -4.92 22.86
C ILE A 418 -12.22 -3.98 23.88
N LEU A 419 -12.83 -2.84 24.20
CA LEU A 419 -12.34 -1.92 25.22
C LEU A 419 -12.30 -2.59 26.61
N VAL A 420 -13.36 -3.32 26.99
CA VAL A 420 -13.39 -4.07 28.24
C VAL A 420 -12.27 -5.12 28.28
N LEU A 421 -12.00 -5.83 27.18
CA LEU A 421 -10.91 -6.80 27.08
C LEU A 421 -9.51 -6.17 27.34
N THR A 422 -9.32 -4.89 27.10
CA THR A 422 -8.05 -4.19 27.41
C THR A 422 -7.89 -3.95 28.93
N LEU A 423 -8.99 -3.83 29.66
CA LEU A 423 -9.01 -3.57 31.11
C LEU A 423 -8.92 -4.86 31.95
N VAL A 424 -9.40 -5.99 31.39
CA VAL A 424 -9.47 -7.27 32.10
C VAL A 424 -8.20 -8.09 31.90
N ARG A 425 -7.71 -8.73 32.97
CA ARG A 425 -6.49 -9.56 32.97
C ARG A 425 -6.78 -11.00 33.45
N GLY A 426 -5.89 -11.91 33.12
CA GLY A 426 -5.93 -13.30 33.59
C GLY A 426 -7.00 -14.16 32.92
N TRP A 427 -7.63 -15.08 33.67
CA TRP A 427 -8.59 -16.06 33.14
C TRP A 427 -9.90 -15.41 32.69
N TRP A 428 -10.33 -14.33 33.33
CA TRP A 428 -11.52 -13.56 32.93
C TRP A 428 -11.41 -12.98 31.53
N ARG A 429 -10.20 -12.56 31.13
CA ARG A 429 -9.94 -12.15 29.74
C ARG A 429 -10.19 -13.30 28.75
N THR A 430 -9.77 -14.53 29.10
CA THR A 430 -9.98 -15.71 28.26
C THR A 430 -11.44 -16.04 28.09
N LEU A 431 -12.24 -15.94 29.14
CA LEU A 431 -13.69 -16.18 29.08
C LEU A 431 -14.43 -15.09 28.28
N LEU A 432 -14.07 -13.82 28.45
CA LEU A 432 -14.65 -12.70 27.72
C LEU A 432 -14.30 -12.72 26.21
N LEU A 433 -13.21 -13.36 25.82
CA LEU A 433 -12.89 -13.55 24.39
C LEU A 433 -13.93 -14.38 23.66
N ILE A 434 -14.59 -15.35 24.33
CA ILE A 434 -15.60 -16.22 23.73
C ILE A 434 -16.76 -15.40 23.12
N PRO A 435 -17.53 -14.61 23.90
CA PRO A 435 -18.62 -13.80 23.35
C PRO A 435 -18.10 -12.69 22.43
N THR A 436 -16.90 -12.16 22.65
CA THR A 436 -16.34 -11.10 21.81
C THR A 436 -16.00 -11.60 20.41
N ILE A 437 -15.40 -12.79 20.27
CA ILE A 437 -15.09 -13.38 18.97
C ILE A 437 -16.38 -13.76 18.23
N TRP A 438 -17.36 -14.35 18.93
CA TRP A 438 -18.64 -14.64 18.32
C TRP A 438 -19.36 -13.37 17.85
N LEU A 439 -19.37 -12.32 18.65
CA LEU A 439 -19.93 -11.03 18.28
C LEU A 439 -19.16 -10.39 17.12
N GLY A 440 -17.83 -10.55 17.07
CA GLY A 440 -17.01 -10.14 15.94
C GLY A 440 -17.39 -10.86 14.64
N ALA A 441 -17.61 -12.18 14.70
CA ALA A 441 -18.07 -12.96 13.57
C ALA A 441 -19.50 -12.55 13.16
N PHE A 442 -20.41 -12.32 14.11
CA PHE A 442 -21.76 -11.82 13.83
C PHE A 442 -21.75 -10.47 13.08
N VAL A 443 -20.94 -9.53 13.54
CA VAL A 443 -20.79 -8.21 12.89
C VAL A 443 -20.12 -8.36 11.52
N TRP A 444 -19.15 -9.27 11.38
CA TRP A 444 -18.49 -9.54 10.12
C TRP A 444 -19.49 -10.00 9.06
N GLU A 445 -20.27 -11.05 9.35
CA GLU A 445 -21.22 -11.62 8.41
C GLU A 445 -22.39 -10.67 8.06
N ASN A 446 -22.95 -9.99 9.06
CA ASN A 446 -24.20 -9.24 8.89
C ASN A 446 -24.00 -7.77 8.49
N LEU A 447 -22.81 -7.19 8.66
CA LEU A 447 -22.56 -5.77 8.37
C LEU A 447 -21.36 -5.57 7.46
N LEU A 448 -20.21 -6.10 7.84
CA LEU A 448 -18.93 -5.69 7.27
C LEU A 448 -18.71 -6.29 5.87
N VAL A 449 -19.14 -7.51 5.62
CA VAL A 449 -18.97 -8.17 4.32
C VAL A 449 -20.10 -7.77 3.36
N GLU A 450 -21.34 -7.86 3.80
CA GLU A 450 -22.51 -7.71 2.93
C GLU A 450 -22.81 -6.23 2.61
N GLN A 451 -22.92 -5.39 3.65
CA GLN A 451 -23.50 -4.05 3.49
C GLN A 451 -22.44 -2.93 3.33
N THR A 452 -21.28 -3.09 3.92
CA THR A 452 -20.25 -2.05 3.97
C THR A 452 -18.88 -2.53 3.51
N ALA A 453 -18.82 -3.52 2.62
CA ALA A 453 -17.58 -4.13 2.13
C ALA A 453 -16.53 -3.11 1.66
N GLY A 454 -16.96 -2.03 0.98
CA GLY A 454 -16.08 -0.94 0.54
C GLY A 454 -15.41 -0.21 1.71
N ALA A 455 -16.21 0.23 2.69
CA ALA A 455 -15.69 0.94 3.87
C ALA A 455 -14.87 0.03 4.78
N THR A 456 -15.27 -1.23 4.94
CA THR A 456 -14.59 -2.24 5.75
C THR A 456 -13.16 -2.46 5.29
N ARG A 457 -12.91 -2.54 3.98
CA ARG A 457 -11.56 -2.71 3.40
C ARG A 457 -10.63 -1.59 3.80
N PHE A 458 -11.08 -0.33 3.70
CA PHE A 458 -10.28 0.83 4.09
C PHE A 458 -10.09 0.93 5.61
N LEU A 459 -11.11 0.56 6.40
CA LEU A 459 -10.99 0.50 7.86
C LEU A 459 -9.94 -0.52 8.29
N LEU A 460 -9.97 -1.72 7.72
CA LEU A 460 -8.99 -2.77 8.03
C LEU A 460 -7.58 -2.39 7.57
N LEU A 461 -7.45 -1.76 6.40
CA LEU A 461 -6.17 -1.23 5.95
C LEU A 461 -5.64 -0.16 6.90
N GLY A 462 -6.49 0.78 7.33
CA GLY A 462 -6.13 1.80 8.32
C GLY A 462 -5.73 1.18 9.66
N ALA A 463 -6.48 0.21 10.16
CA ALA A 463 -6.16 -0.53 11.38
C ALA A 463 -4.82 -1.29 11.25
N LEU A 464 -4.59 -1.96 10.12
CA LEU A 464 -3.32 -2.64 9.82
C LEU A 464 -2.15 -1.65 9.87
N LEU A 465 -2.29 -0.47 9.25
CA LEU A 465 -1.29 0.58 9.27
C LEU A 465 -0.99 1.06 10.69
N VAL A 466 -2.02 1.35 11.49
CA VAL A 466 -1.86 1.81 12.88
C VAL A 466 -1.14 0.75 13.72
N VAL A 467 -1.56 -0.51 13.64
CA VAL A 467 -0.94 -1.61 14.37
C VAL A 467 0.52 -1.80 13.95
N LEU A 468 0.78 -1.76 12.65
CA LEU A 468 2.12 -1.95 12.12
C LEU A 468 3.04 -0.78 12.49
N MET A 469 2.57 0.46 12.38
CA MET A 469 3.35 1.65 12.76
C MET A 469 3.65 1.70 14.26
N ASN A 470 2.71 1.21 15.11
CA ASN A 470 2.95 1.07 16.54
C ASN A 470 3.97 -0.03 16.87
N ALA A 471 3.91 -1.17 16.14
CA ALA A 471 4.80 -2.30 16.36
C ALA A 471 6.17 -2.11 15.70
N ARG A 472 6.21 -1.48 14.51
CA ARG A 472 7.41 -1.25 13.70
C ARG A 472 7.32 0.10 12.97
N PRO A 473 7.68 1.23 13.61
CA PRO A 473 7.58 2.56 13.02
C PRO A 473 8.44 2.76 11.77
N GLN A 474 9.41 1.86 11.53
CA GLN A 474 10.27 1.88 10.34
C GLN A 474 9.67 1.12 9.14
N GLY A 475 8.49 0.52 9.28
CA GLY A 475 7.88 -0.36 8.28
C GLY A 475 8.46 -1.78 8.31
N LEU A 476 8.00 -2.63 7.37
CA LEU A 476 8.38 -4.05 7.32
C LEU A 476 9.86 -4.27 6.99
N PHE A 477 10.40 -3.48 6.06
CA PHE A 477 11.78 -3.58 5.53
C PHE A 477 12.59 -2.30 5.70
N GLY A 478 12.13 -1.37 6.54
CA GLY A 478 12.89 -0.16 6.85
C GLY A 478 14.15 -0.48 7.66
N THR A 479 15.20 0.27 7.42
CA THR A 479 16.42 0.25 8.25
C THR A 479 16.19 1.02 9.53
N ALA A 480 16.59 0.49 10.68
CA ALA A 480 16.54 1.20 11.95
C ALA A 480 17.36 2.51 11.84
N ARG A 481 16.73 3.65 12.16
CA ARG A 481 17.49 4.87 12.40
C ARG A 481 18.31 4.64 13.68
N VAL A 482 19.58 4.89 13.59
CA VAL A 482 20.41 5.03 14.81
C VAL A 482 20.07 6.40 15.37
N GLU A 483 19.16 6.48 16.34
CA GLU A 483 19.01 7.68 17.14
C GLU A 483 20.26 7.81 17.99
N ILE A 484 21.16 8.70 17.56
CA ILE A 484 22.25 9.18 18.40
C ILE A 484 21.58 10.14 19.40
N VAL A 485 21.35 9.64 20.60
CA VAL A 485 20.89 10.44 21.74
C VAL A 485 22.06 11.22 22.31
#